data_9f0bc5cf9bd3a0aa1174ce9f50c4a12d
#
_entry.id   9f0bc5cf9bd3a0aa1174ce9f50c4a12d
#
_cell.length_a   1.000
_cell.length_b   1.000
_cell.length_c   1.000
_cell.angle_alpha   90.00
_cell.angle_beta   90.00
_cell.angle_gamma   90.00
#
_symmetry.space_group_name_H-M   'P 1'
#
loop_
_entity.id
_entity.type
_entity.pdbx_description
1 polymer ?
#
loop_
_entity_poly.entity_id
_entity_poly.type
_entity_poly.pdbx_seq_one_letter_code
_entity_poly.pdbx_strand_id
1 'polypeptide(L)'
;MLGYTLIDMYAKCGELEKAREVFEQLPLRDVVSWTALIMGYAQRGQSDNVFGFFDKMVAQGIKPNPVTLVVILSACSRSGLLNKSQTYFEAMSKDFGIDPTLQHHTCMIDLLSRMGRLGEAFAMVQKIPLNNDKDTTIWQPVLSACAMVGNLEFGKLAFERVFK
;
A
#
# COMPACT_ATOMS: atom_id res chain seq x y z
N MET A 1 -15.33 -11.78 15.80
CA MET A 1 -16.23 -11.05 14.88
C MET A 1 -16.56 -9.63 15.41
N LEU A 2 -17.10 -9.51 16.61
CA LEU A 2 -17.39 -8.18 17.21
C LEU A 2 -16.14 -7.32 17.44
N GLY A 3 -15.01 -7.93 17.77
CA GLY A 3 -13.79 -7.22 18.13
C GLY A 3 -13.23 -6.38 16.98
N TYR A 4 -13.08 -6.95 15.77
CA TYR A 4 -12.55 -6.20 14.64
C TYR A 4 -13.53 -5.11 14.16
N THR A 5 -14.84 -5.34 14.28
CA THR A 5 -15.86 -4.34 13.94
C THR A 5 -15.77 -3.12 14.87
N LEU A 6 -15.54 -3.33 16.16
CA LEU A 6 -15.31 -2.25 17.12
C LEU A 6 -14.01 -1.49 16.84
N ILE A 7 -12.94 -2.19 16.50
CA ILE A 7 -11.66 -1.57 16.11
C ILE A 7 -11.87 -0.67 14.88
N ASP A 8 -12.52 -1.19 13.84
CA ASP A 8 -12.82 -0.43 12.62
C ASP A 8 -13.70 0.78 12.89
N MET A 9 -14.74 0.61 13.70
CA MET A 9 -15.65 1.70 14.11
C MET A 9 -14.89 2.82 14.85
N TYR A 10 -14.13 2.49 15.89
CA TYR A 10 -13.37 3.48 16.65
C TYR A 10 -12.31 4.16 15.79
N ALA A 11 -11.63 3.41 14.93
CA ALA A 11 -10.65 3.96 14.01
C ALA A 11 -11.28 4.97 13.02
N LYS A 12 -12.43 4.65 12.45
CA LYS A 12 -13.20 5.56 11.57
C LYS A 12 -13.68 6.81 12.29
N CYS A 13 -14.03 6.69 13.55
CA CYS A 13 -14.39 7.84 14.39
C CYS A 13 -13.18 8.68 14.84
N GLY A 14 -11.96 8.22 14.59
CA GLY A 14 -10.73 8.90 15.00
C GLY A 14 -10.28 8.59 16.43
N GLU A 15 -10.94 7.67 17.09
CA GLU A 15 -10.66 7.24 18.47
C GLU A 15 -9.64 6.08 18.47
N LEU A 16 -8.41 6.37 17.98
CA LEU A 16 -7.38 5.34 17.78
C LEU A 16 -6.96 4.65 19.09
N GLU A 17 -6.90 5.38 20.18
CA GLU A 17 -6.55 4.81 21.49
C GLU A 17 -7.60 3.78 21.95
N LYS A 18 -8.89 4.08 21.75
CA LYS A 18 -9.97 3.13 22.03
C LYS A 18 -9.93 1.91 21.10
N ALA A 19 -9.61 2.12 19.84
CA ALA A 19 -9.41 1.02 18.88
C ALA A 19 -8.28 0.09 19.36
N ARG A 20 -7.18 0.67 19.82
CA ARG A 20 -6.05 -0.06 20.40
C ARG A 20 -6.41 -0.80 21.67
N GLU A 21 -7.11 -0.15 22.60
CA GLU A 21 -7.58 -0.79 23.84
C GLU A 21 -8.45 -2.02 23.56
N VAL A 22 -9.40 -1.92 22.61
CA VAL A 22 -10.22 -3.05 22.19
C VAL A 22 -9.34 -4.17 21.61
N PHE A 23 -8.38 -3.82 20.76
CA PHE A 23 -7.44 -4.77 20.19
C PHE A 23 -6.63 -5.50 21.26
N GLU A 24 -6.13 -4.78 22.28
CA GLU A 24 -5.34 -5.35 23.37
C GLU A 24 -6.18 -6.28 24.28
N GLN A 25 -7.50 -6.07 24.37
CA GLN A 25 -8.42 -6.91 25.13
C GLN A 25 -8.90 -8.15 24.36
N LEU A 26 -8.62 -8.27 23.07
CA LEU A 26 -9.03 -9.43 22.30
C LEU A 26 -8.35 -10.70 22.81
N PRO A 27 -9.12 -11.78 23.07
CA PRO A 27 -8.55 -13.06 23.52
C PRO A 27 -7.69 -13.71 22.44
N LEU A 28 -8.02 -13.50 21.18
CA LEU A 28 -7.27 -13.97 20.00
C LEU A 28 -7.11 -12.82 19.01
N ARG A 29 -5.89 -12.55 18.62
CA ARG A 29 -5.51 -11.52 17.64
C ARG A 29 -5.10 -12.21 16.35
N ASP A 30 -6.01 -12.23 15.41
CA ASP A 30 -5.81 -12.80 14.08
C ASP A 30 -5.37 -11.73 13.05
N VAL A 31 -5.11 -12.17 11.82
CA VAL A 31 -4.71 -11.26 10.73
C VAL A 31 -5.75 -10.16 10.48
N VAL A 32 -7.03 -10.44 10.68
CA VAL A 32 -8.11 -9.47 10.44
C VAL A 32 -8.07 -8.35 11.48
N SER A 33 -7.93 -8.68 12.77
CA SER A 33 -7.84 -7.69 13.85
C SER A 33 -6.57 -6.83 13.76
N TRP A 34 -5.44 -7.43 13.43
CA TRP A 34 -4.19 -6.71 13.18
C TRP A 34 -4.33 -5.74 11.99
N THR A 35 -4.90 -6.21 10.88
CA THR A 35 -5.08 -5.39 9.68
C THR A 35 -6.03 -4.22 9.94
N ALA A 36 -7.12 -4.45 10.68
CA ALA A 36 -8.06 -3.39 11.05
C ALA A 36 -7.37 -2.29 11.87
N LEU A 37 -6.55 -2.65 12.86
CA LEU A 37 -5.80 -1.70 13.66
C LEU A 37 -4.79 -0.92 12.81
N ILE A 38 -3.97 -1.61 12.03
CA ILE A 38 -2.97 -1.02 11.13
C ILE A 38 -3.63 -0.05 10.15
N MET A 39 -4.76 -0.44 9.55
CA MET A 39 -5.52 0.40 8.62
C MET A 39 -6.05 1.67 9.29
N GLY A 40 -6.54 1.56 10.52
CA GLY A 40 -7.01 2.71 11.30
C GLY A 40 -5.92 3.77 11.49
N TYR A 41 -4.73 3.35 11.89
CA TYR A 41 -3.58 4.26 12.03
C TYR A 41 -3.10 4.82 10.68
N ALA A 42 -3.16 4.01 9.63
CA ALA A 42 -2.78 4.44 8.27
C ALA A 42 -3.72 5.53 7.73
N GLN A 43 -5.03 5.41 7.97
CA GLN A 43 -6.02 6.41 7.56
C GLN A 43 -5.80 7.78 8.24
N ARG A 44 -5.18 7.79 9.42
CA ARG A 44 -4.83 9.00 10.17
C ARG A 44 -3.40 9.50 9.89
N GLY A 45 -2.70 8.89 8.96
CA GLY A 45 -1.35 9.29 8.57
C GLY A 45 -0.26 8.98 9.61
N GLN A 46 -0.56 8.11 10.59
CA GLN A 46 0.39 7.74 11.64
C GLN A 46 1.30 6.58 11.21
N SER A 47 2.16 6.84 10.23
CA SER A 47 2.99 5.83 9.57
C SER A 47 3.92 5.08 10.53
N ASP A 48 4.48 5.74 11.53
CA ASP A 48 5.36 5.08 12.51
C ASP A 48 4.62 3.99 13.29
N ASN A 49 3.38 4.26 13.69
CA ASN A 49 2.53 3.28 14.34
C ASN A 49 2.15 2.12 13.39
N VAL A 50 1.86 2.44 12.14
CA VAL A 50 1.57 1.44 11.09
C VAL A 50 2.71 0.44 10.98
N PHE A 51 3.94 0.90 10.83
CA PHE A 51 5.10 0.04 10.72
C PHE A 51 5.40 -0.71 12.03
N GLY A 52 5.28 -0.04 13.16
CA GLY A 52 5.47 -0.66 14.47
C GLY A 52 4.49 -1.80 14.75
N PHE A 53 3.22 -1.63 14.41
CA PHE A 53 2.22 -2.70 14.55
C PHE A 53 2.43 -3.84 13.55
N PHE A 54 2.84 -3.52 12.34
CA PHE A 54 3.18 -4.55 11.35
C PHE A 54 4.35 -5.41 11.81
N ASP A 55 5.42 -4.80 12.32
CA ASP A 55 6.58 -5.52 12.83
C ASP A 55 6.19 -6.42 14.02
N LYS A 56 5.33 -5.93 14.92
CA LYS A 56 4.79 -6.73 16.03
C LYS A 56 3.95 -7.92 15.55
N MET A 57 3.10 -7.70 14.55
CA MET A 57 2.27 -8.74 13.94
C MET A 57 3.14 -9.88 13.40
N VAL A 58 4.17 -9.54 12.62
CA VAL A 58 5.10 -10.51 12.05
C VAL A 58 5.92 -11.21 13.14
N ALA A 59 6.39 -10.47 14.15
CA ALA A 59 7.14 -11.02 15.28
C ALA A 59 6.32 -12.04 16.10
N GLN A 60 5.00 -11.89 16.15
CA GLN A 60 4.08 -12.84 16.79
C GLN A 60 3.73 -14.04 15.89
N GLY A 61 4.34 -14.14 14.72
CA GLY A 61 4.10 -15.24 13.78
C GLY A 61 2.79 -15.12 13.00
N ILE A 62 2.12 -13.97 13.06
CA ILE A 62 0.91 -13.73 12.27
C ILE A 62 1.32 -13.28 10.87
N LYS A 63 0.98 -14.08 9.86
CA LYS A 63 1.29 -13.75 8.46
C LYS A 63 0.38 -12.64 7.95
N PRO A 64 0.92 -11.57 7.35
CA PRO A 64 0.11 -10.56 6.68
C PRO A 64 -0.65 -11.17 5.50
N ASN A 65 -1.79 -10.59 5.18
CA ASN A 65 -2.55 -10.91 3.98
C ASN A 65 -2.33 -9.83 2.89
N PRO A 66 -2.85 -10.02 1.66
CA PRO A 66 -2.69 -9.02 0.60
C PRO A 66 -3.19 -7.62 0.98
N VAL A 67 -4.27 -7.52 1.76
CA VAL A 67 -4.82 -6.23 2.23
C VAL A 67 -3.85 -5.53 3.19
N THR A 68 -3.29 -6.26 4.15
CA THR A 68 -2.27 -5.72 5.07
C THR A 68 -1.13 -5.07 4.30
N LEU A 69 -0.64 -5.76 3.26
CA LEU A 69 0.49 -5.27 2.46
C LEU A 69 0.14 -4.08 1.57
N VAL A 70 -1.10 -3.98 1.05
CA VAL A 70 -1.56 -2.75 0.39
C VAL A 70 -1.49 -1.57 1.34
N VAL A 71 -1.95 -1.74 2.59
CA VAL A 71 -1.91 -0.66 3.60
C VAL A 71 -0.47 -0.23 3.90
N ILE A 72 0.43 -1.20 4.08
CA ILE A 72 1.85 -0.94 4.34
C ILE A 72 2.52 -0.20 3.18
N LEU A 73 2.33 -0.67 1.94
CA LEU A 73 2.90 -0.02 0.76
C LEU A 73 2.31 1.38 0.54
N SER A 74 1.02 1.57 0.79
CA SER A 74 0.38 2.89 0.73
C SER A 74 0.95 3.86 1.78
N ALA A 75 1.24 3.38 2.99
CA ALA A 75 1.88 4.18 4.03
C ALA A 75 3.30 4.57 3.63
N CYS A 76 4.07 3.65 3.02
CA CYS A 76 5.39 3.95 2.46
C CYS A 76 5.30 5.01 1.35
N SER A 77 4.32 4.90 0.45
CA SER A 77 4.13 5.86 -0.65
C SER A 77 3.87 7.27 -0.12
N ARG A 78 2.96 7.40 0.84
CA ARG A 78 2.64 8.70 1.46
C ARG A 78 3.82 9.31 2.22
N SER A 79 4.67 8.49 2.81
CA SER A 79 5.83 8.92 3.59
C SER A 79 7.13 9.04 2.78
N GLY A 80 7.10 8.72 1.48
CA GLY A 80 8.28 8.78 0.61
C GLY A 80 9.36 7.76 0.94
N LEU A 81 9.01 6.63 1.55
CA LEU A 81 9.95 5.61 2.05
C LEU A 81 10.22 4.53 1.00
N LEU A 82 10.95 4.88 -0.06
CA LEU A 82 11.19 4.00 -1.21
C LEU A 82 11.91 2.70 -0.82
N ASN A 83 13.02 2.79 -0.09
CA ASN A 83 13.81 1.61 0.29
C ASN A 83 12.97 0.63 1.12
N LYS A 84 12.20 1.16 2.07
CA LYS A 84 11.31 0.38 2.92
C LYS A 84 10.19 -0.28 2.11
N SER A 85 9.63 0.46 1.16
CA SER A 85 8.61 -0.04 0.24
C SER A 85 9.13 -1.17 -0.63
N GLN A 86 10.33 -1.04 -1.19
CA GLN A 86 10.97 -2.09 -1.98
C GLN A 86 11.19 -3.36 -1.14
N THR A 87 11.68 -3.22 0.10
CA THR A 87 11.86 -4.35 1.01
C THR A 87 10.55 -5.09 1.27
N TYR A 88 9.47 -4.37 1.57
CA TYR A 88 8.15 -5.00 1.78
C TYR A 88 7.59 -5.64 0.52
N PHE A 89 7.76 -5.00 -0.63
CA PHE A 89 7.30 -5.53 -1.91
C PHE A 89 8.01 -6.84 -2.29
N GLU A 90 9.32 -6.92 -2.08
CA GLU A 90 10.09 -8.14 -2.29
C GLU A 90 9.71 -9.24 -1.29
N ALA A 91 9.51 -8.87 -0.03
CA ALA A 91 9.10 -9.79 1.03
C ALA A 91 7.73 -10.44 0.76
N MET A 92 6.85 -9.81 0.00
CA MET A 92 5.55 -10.37 -0.35
C MET A 92 5.66 -11.77 -0.94
N SER A 93 6.42 -11.91 -2.01
CA SER A 93 6.59 -13.21 -2.68
C SER A 93 7.57 -14.10 -1.94
N LYS A 94 8.68 -13.53 -1.43
CA LYS A 94 9.80 -14.26 -0.87
C LYS A 94 9.52 -14.82 0.52
N ASP A 95 8.95 -14.00 1.40
CA ASP A 95 8.78 -14.36 2.82
C ASP A 95 7.33 -14.75 3.14
N PHE A 96 6.36 -14.14 2.49
CA PHE A 96 4.93 -14.34 2.79
C PHE A 96 4.20 -15.20 1.75
N GLY A 97 4.80 -15.49 0.61
CA GLY A 97 4.19 -16.29 -0.45
C GLY A 97 2.96 -15.61 -1.09
N ILE A 98 2.95 -14.28 -1.14
CA ILE A 98 1.85 -13.48 -1.70
C ILE A 98 2.29 -12.91 -3.03
N ASP A 99 1.57 -13.23 -4.10
CA ASP A 99 1.81 -12.63 -5.41
C ASP A 99 1.28 -11.19 -5.44
N PRO A 100 2.11 -10.21 -5.83
CA PRO A 100 1.66 -8.83 -5.94
C PRO A 100 0.49 -8.67 -6.90
N THR A 101 -0.57 -8.02 -6.43
CA THR A 101 -1.72 -7.64 -7.24
C THR A 101 -1.52 -6.28 -7.90
N LEU A 102 -2.43 -5.87 -8.77
CA LEU A 102 -2.43 -4.55 -9.39
C LEU A 102 -2.37 -3.43 -8.34
N GLN A 103 -3.06 -3.57 -7.21
CA GLN A 103 -3.04 -2.57 -6.12
C GLN A 103 -1.65 -2.42 -5.50
N HIS A 104 -0.91 -3.50 -5.29
CA HIS A 104 0.46 -3.46 -4.77
C HIS A 104 1.39 -2.75 -5.75
N HIS A 105 1.30 -3.08 -7.04
CA HIS A 105 2.07 -2.40 -8.08
C HIS A 105 1.73 -0.91 -8.18
N THR A 106 0.45 -0.55 -8.06
CA THR A 106 0.00 0.86 -8.08
C THR A 106 0.64 1.67 -6.97
N CYS A 107 0.74 1.11 -5.74
CA CYS A 107 1.42 1.78 -4.64
C CYS A 107 2.90 2.06 -4.92
N MET A 108 3.59 1.09 -5.54
CA MET A 108 5.01 1.23 -5.91
C MET A 108 5.20 2.27 -7.02
N ILE A 109 4.35 2.22 -8.03
CA ILE A 109 4.40 3.16 -9.17
C ILE A 109 4.10 4.59 -8.70
N ASP A 110 3.11 4.77 -7.84
CA ASP A 110 2.79 6.07 -7.23
C ASP A 110 4.00 6.64 -6.47
N LEU A 111 4.65 5.82 -5.66
CA LEU A 111 5.83 6.24 -4.91
C LEU A 111 7.00 6.62 -5.83
N LEU A 112 7.33 5.77 -6.80
CA LEU A 112 8.39 6.04 -7.79
C LEU A 112 8.11 7.32 -8.57
N SER A 113 6.86 7.53 -8.98
CA SER A 113 6.42 8.71 -9.73
C SER A 113 6.56 9.98 -8.91
N ARG A 114 6.15 9.98 -7.65
CA ARG A 114 6.30 11.12 -6.73
C ARG A 114 7.76 11.46 -6.46
N MET A 115 8.64 10.47 -6.45
CA MET A 115 10.07 10.67 -6.27
C MET A 115 10.81 11.07 -7.55
N GLY A 116 10.10 11.26 -8.65
CA GLY A 116 10.67 11.63 -9.95
C GLY A 116 11.38 10.49 -10.68
N ARG A 117 11.26 9.25 -10.20
CA ARG A 117 11.88 8.06 -10.81
C ARG A 117 10.98 7.47 -11.90
N LEU A 118 10.65 8.30 -12.90
CA LEU A 118 9.68 7.99 -13.95
C LEU A 118 10.08 6.79 -14.82
N GLY A 119 11.37 6.65 -15.11
CA GLY A 119 11.86 5.51 -15.91
C GLY A 119 11.59 4.17 -15.23
N GLU A 120 11.78 4.09 -13.92
CA GLU A 120 11.52 2.88 -13.14
C GLU A 120 10.03 2.62 -12.98
N ALA A 121 9.24 3.68 -12.75
CA ALA A 121 7.78 3.58 -12.71
C ALA A 121 7.23 3.04 -14.03
N PHE A 122 7.70 3.58 -15.16
CA PHE A 122 7.30 3.15 -16.47
C PHE A 122 7.70 1.69 -16.75
N ALA A 123 8.93 1.31 -16.42
CA ALA A 123 9.41 -0.07 -16.55
C ALA A 123 8.58 -1.06 -15.73
N MET A 124 8.14 -0.65 -14.54
CA MET A 124 7.27 -1.47 -13.68
C MET A 124 5.90 -1.67 -14.32
N VAL A 125 5.28 -0.61 -14.86
CA VAL A 125 3.99 -0.72 -15.57
C VAL A 125 4.07 -1.67 -16.77
N GLN A 126 5.17 -1.61 -17.53
CA GLN A 126 5.33 -2.48 -18.70
C GLN A 126 5.42 -3.98 -18.37
N LYS A 127 5.86 -4.32 -17.15
CA LYS A 127 5.97 -5.72 -16.69
C LYS A 127 4.66 -6.31 -16.21
N ILE A 128 3.64 -5.47 -15.96
CA ILE A 128 2.36 -5.94 -15.47
C ILE A 128 1.53 -6.45 -16.65
N PRO A 129 1.05 -7.70 -16.59
CA PRO A 129 0.12 -8.21 -17.59
C PRO A 129 -1.23 -7.50 -17.42
N LEU A 130 -1.45 -6.46 -18.19
CA LEU A 130 -2.74 -5.76 -18.22
C LEU A 130 -3.71 -6.60 -19.08
N ASN A 131 -4.58 -7.32 -18.40
CA ASN A 131 -5.54 -8.21 -19.06
C ASN A 131 -6.79 -7.50 -19.60
N ASN A 132 -6.96 -6.21 -19.28
CA ASN A 132 -8.10 -5.40 -19.72
C ASN A 132 -7.68 -3.96 -20.03
N ASP A 133 -8.19 -3.41 -21.12
CA ASP A 133 -8.06 -1.99 -21.50
C ASP A 133 -8.59 -1.00 -20.46
N LYS A 134 -9.21 -1.52 -19.37
CA LYS A 134 -9.79 -0.71 -18.30
C LYS A 134 -8.87 -0.42 -17.12
N ASP A 135 -7.69 -1.04 -17.06
CA ASP A 135 -6.73 -0.83 -15.97
C ASP A 135 -5.89 0.45 -16.18
N THR A 136 -6.56 1.51 -16.63
CA THR A 136 -5.93 2.82 -16.89
C THR A 136 -5.49 3.54 -15.62
N THR A 137 -6.02 3.14 -14.46
CA THR A 137 -5.71 3.76 -13.16
C THR A 137 -4.23 3.69 -12.79
N ILE A 138 -3.53 2.66 -13.26
CA ILE A 138 -2.10 2.48 -13.02
C ILE A 138 -1.24 3.57 -13.70
N TRP A 139 -1.72 4.13 -14.81
CA TRP A 139 -1.04 5.19 -15.55
C TRP A 139 -1.23 6.58 -14.96
N GLN A 140 -2.27 6.77 -14.16
CA GLN A 140 -2.61 8.09 -13.61
C GLN A 140 -1.49 8.69 -12.76
N PRO A 141 -0.84 7.97 -11.83
CA PRO A 141 0.32 8.49 -11.09
C PRO A 141 1.48 8.87 -12.01
N VAL A 142 1.75 8.07 -13.04
CA VAL A 142 2.81 8.33 -14.02
C VAL A 142 2.52 9.59 -14.81
N LEU A 143 1.31 9.75 -15.31
CA LEU A 143 0.88 10.96 -16.05
C LEU A 143 0.95 12.21 -15.19
N SER A 144 0.49 12.14 -13.94
CA SER A 144 0.54 13.25 -13.00
C SER A 144 1.99 13.68 -12.73
N ALA A 145 2.89 12.72 -12.53
CA ALA A 145 4.31 13.00 -12.31
C ALA A 145 4.98 13.59 -13.57
N CYS A 146 4.65 13.08 -14.76
CA CYS A 146 5.14 13.64 -16.03
C CYS A 146 4.74 15.11 -16.19
N ALA A 147 3.50 15.46 -15.83
CA ALA A 147 3.01 16.83 -15.85
C ALA A 147 3.78 17.74 -14.88
N MET A 148 4.03 17.26 -13.66
CA MET A 148 4.76 18.01 -12.63
C MET A 148 6.22 18.28 -12.99
N VAL A 149 6.89 17.32 -13.62
CA VAL A 149 8.31 17.40 -14.00
C VAL A 149 8.51 18.00 -15.40
N GLY A 150 7.43 18.13 -16.19
CA GLY A 150 7.48 18.61 -17.57
C GLY A 150 8.09 17.60 -18.54
N ASN A 151 8.03 16.32 -18.23
CA ASN A 151 8.56 15.26 -19.10
C ASN A 151 7.54 14.85 -20.16
N LEU A 152 7.63 15.47 -21.33
CA LEU A 152 6.74 15.23 -22.46
C LEU A 152 6.91 13.85 -23.10
N GLU A 153 8.10 13.29 -23.06
CA GLU A 153 8.41 12.00 -23.69
C GLU A 153 7.65 10.86 -23.01
N PHE A 154 7.81 10.73 -21.70
CA PHE A 154 7.06 9.74 -20.91
C PHE A 154 5.55 10.04 -20.88
N GLY A 155 5.18 11.32 -20.87
CA GLY A 155 3.78 11.72 -20.93
C GLY A 155 3.10 11.27 -22.22
N LYS A 156 3.74 11.40 -23.37
CA LYS A 156 3.22 10.91 -24.65
C LYS A 156 3.11 9.39 -24.68
N LEU A 157 4.14 8.69 -24.22
CA LEU A 157 4.13 7.22 -24.16
C LEU A 157 3.01 6.70 -23.26
N ALA A 158 2.82 7.30 -22.09
CA ALA A 158 1.74 6.94 -21.18
C ALA A 158 0.36 7.23 -21.80
N PHE A 159 0.21 8.38 -22.44
CA PHE A 159 -1.03 8.77 -23.14
C PHE A 159 -1.39 7.78 -24.23
N GLU A 160 -0.42 7.39 -25.07
CA GLU A 160 -0.64 6.41 -26.14
C GLU A 160 -1.08 5.04 -25.63
N ARG A 161 -0.64 4.66 -24.43
CA ARG A 161 -1.05 3.40 -23.79
C ARG A 161 -2.45 3.44 -23.21
N VAL A 162 -2.87 4.60 -22.71
CA VAL A 162 -4.21 4.78 -22.09
C VAL A 162 -5.30 4.88 -23.16
N PHE A 163 -5.01 5.49 -24.32
CA PHE A 163 -6.01 5.83 -25.34
C PHE A 163 -5.92 4.99 -26.62
N LYS A 164 -5.09 3.96 -26.65
CA LYS A 164 -5.08 2.93 -27.70
C LYS A 164 -5.71 1.64 -27.22
#